data_b7b9e6e79b959ab1f51d39b9b196bf9a
#
_entry.id   b7b9e6e79b959ab1f51d39b9b196bf9a
#
_cell.length_a   1.000
_cell.length_b   1.000
_cell.length_c   1.000
_cell.angle_alpha   90.00
_cell.angle_beta   90.00
_cell.angle_gamma   90.00
#
_symmetry.space_group_name_H-M   'P 1'
#
loop_
_entity.id
_entity.type
_entity.pdbx_description
1 polymer ?
#
loop_
_entity_poly.entity_id
_entity_poly.type
_entity_poly.pdbx_seq_one_letter_code
_entity_poly.pdbx_strand_id
1 'polypeptide(L)'
;VATARDRALRKGQRQALVRLFRRMILTTDVERLPEFSDLDVQDYVSGFEINNERRSSVRYIASLVVHFNRDKVNDVLSNNQIPFAETLGRAVSVLPVFEEGGTLRLWEKDNLWREAWQNYDMTNNLVPVDTPAPTLKNRLYISALQARNDDQHSIQSYIERSALNELIVAVASLRKSASGDQISLD
;
A
#
# COMPACT_ATOMS: atom_id res chain seq x y z
N VAL A 1 -24.73 15.62 -24.73
CA VAL A 1 -24.63 15.73 -23.25
C VAL A 1 -24.22 14.36 -22.73
N ALA A 2 -23.03 14.25 -22.14
CA ALA A 2 -22.56 12.98 -21.58
C ALA A 2 -23.50 12.51 -20.47
N THR A 3 -23.88 11.24 -20.51
CA THR A 3 -24.75 10.64 -19.47
C THR A 3 -24.00 10.56 -18.13
N ALA A 4 -24.72 10.38 -17.03
CA ALA A 4 -24.12 10.17 -15.70
C ALA A 4 -23.15 8.97 -15.71
N ARG A 5 -23.47 7.94 -16.51
CA ARG A 5 -22.63 6.77 -16.76
C ARG A 5 -21.29 7.16 -17.40
N ASP A 6 -21.33 7.93 -18.49
CA ASP A 6 -20.11 8.30 -19.23
C ASP A 6 -19.18 9.17 -18.37
N ARG A 7 -19.74 10.07 -17.57
CA ARG A 7 -18.97 10.87 -16.60
C ARG A 7 -18.33 10.00 -15.53
N ALA A 8 -19.07 9.04 -14.99
CA ALA A 8 -18.55 8.13 -13.98
C ALA A 8 -17.41 7.25 -14.53
N LEU A 9 -17.55 6.74 -15.77
CA LEU A 9 -16.53 5.93 -16.43
C LEU A 9 -15.25 6.74 -16.66
N ARG A 10 -15.34 7.95 -17.22
CA ARG A 10 -14.16 8.81 -17.43
C ARG A 10 -13.46 9.16 -16.11
N LYS A 11 -14.22 9.54 -15.09
CA LYS A 11 -13.68 9.78 -13.76
C LYS A 11 -12.99 8.54 -13.19
N GLY A 12 -13.58 7.37 -13.36
CA GLY A 12 -13.00 6.09 -12.94
C GLY A 12 -11.70 5.77 -13.65
N GLN A 13 -11.64 5.98 -14.98
CA GLN A 13 -10.42 5.80 -15.77
C GLN A 13 -9.31 6.76 -15.33
N ARG A 14 -9.63 8.03 -15.08
CA ARG A 14 -8.67 9.01 -14.55
C ARG A 14 -8.13 8.60 -13.17
N GLN A 15 -9.01 8.17 -12.28
CA GLN A 15 -8.59 7.68 -10.97
C GLN A 15 -7.70 6.43 -11.08
N ALA A 16 -8.00 5.54 -12.03
CA ALA A 16 -7.18 4.37 -12.30
C ALA A 16 -5.79 4.74 -12.82
N LEU A 17 -5.68 5.72 -13.73
CA LEU A 17 -4.40 6.21 -14.24
C LEU A 17 -3.55 6.84 -13.14
N VAL A 18 -4.13 7.71 -12.32
CA VAL A 18 -3.42 8.31 -11.16
C VAL A 18 -2.96 7.23 -10.19
N ARG A 19 -3.79 6.21 -9.96
CA ARG A 19 -3.43 5.08 -9.09
C ARG A 19 -2.29 4.24 -9.69
N LEU A 20 -2.28 4.05 -11.01
CA LEU A 20 -1.18 3.38 -11.71
C LEU A 20 0.14 4.15 -11.53
N PHE A 21 0.15 5.46 -11.77
CA PHE A 21 1.34 6.27 -11.57
C PHE A 21 1.85 6.21 -10.13
N ARG A 22 0.98 6.39 -9.15
CA ARG A 22 1.36 6.30 -7.72
C ARG A 22 1.94 4.94 -7.32
N ARG A 23 1.57 3.89 -8.04
CA ARG A 23 2.16 2.56 -7.85
C ARG A 23 3.57 2.46 -8.44
N MET A 24 3.84 3.16 -9.54
CA MET A 24 5.08 3.05 -10.31
C MET A 24 6.20 3.97 -9.82
N ILE A 25 5.88 5.06 -9.14
CA ILE A 25 6.80 6.12 -8.74
C ILE A 25 6.89 6.28 -7.23
N LEU A 26 7.93 6.97 -6.76
CA LEU A 26 8.04 7.34 -5.34
C LEU A 26 6.98 8.39 -4.97
N THR A 27 6.53 8.36 -3.74
CA THR A 27 5.55 9.33 -3.21
C THR A 27 6.04 10.78 -3.34
N THR A 28 7.35 11.00 -3.19
CA THR A 28 8.01 12.30 -3.37
C THR A 28 7.93 12.85 -4.79
N ASP A 29 7.76 12.00 -5.79
CA ASP A 29 7.70 12.39 -7.18
C ASP A 29 6.26 12.61 -7.71
N VAL A 30 5.25 12.33 -6.88
CA VAL A 30 3.82 12.46 -7.28
C VAL A 30 3.48 13.89 -7.72
N GLU A 31 4.06 14.90 -7.09
CA GLU A 31 3.83 16.32 -7.43
C GLU A 31 4.42 16.73 -8.78
N ARG A 32 5.33 15.93 -9.33
CA ARG A 32 5.95 16.13 -10.66
C ARG A 32 5.10 15.59 -11.80
N LEU A 33 4.06 14.81 -11.50
CA LEU A 33 3.13 14.31 -12.51
C LEU A 33 2.32 15.47 -13.09
N PRO A 34 2.09 15.47 -14.41
CA PRO A 34 1.18 16.44 -15.02
C PRO A 34 -0.25 16.21 -14.52
N GLU A 35 -1.05 17.27 -14.55
CA GLU A 35 -2.49 17.14 -14.33
C GLU A 35 -3.15 16.47 -15.55
N PHE A 36 -3.99 15.48 -15.28
CA PHE A 36 -4.74 14.76 -16.31
C PHE A 36 -6.21 15.17 -16.28
N SER A 37 -6.71 15.72 -17.38
CA SER A 37 -8.15 15.88 -17.55
C SER A 37 -8.83 14.55 -17.89
N ASP A 38 -10.15 14.49 -17.77
CA ASP A 38 -10.93 13.31 -18.15
C ASP A 38 -10.84 12.99 -19.65
N LEU A 39 -10.41 13.93 -20.48
CA LEU A 39 -10.22 13.74 -21.93
C LEU A 39 -8.81 13.19 -22.21
N ASP A 40 -7.78 13.73 -21.57
CA ASP A 40 -6.41 13.31 -21.78
C ASP A 40 -6.21 11.83 -21.45
N VAL A 41 -6.94 11.33 -20.43
CA VAL A 41 -6.87 9.93 -20.03
C VAL A 41 -7.25 8.95 -21.14
N GLN A 42 -8.11 9.35 -22.08
CA GLN A 42 -8.52 8.48 -23.18
C GLN A 42 -7.32 8.07 -24.07
N ASP A 43 -6.32 8.91 -24.16
CA ASP A 43 -5.12 8.63 -24.95
C ASP A 43 -4.25 7.52 -24.34
N TYR A 44 -4.35 7.32 -23.03
CA TYR A 44 -3.60 6.29 -22.28
C TYR A 44 -4.35 4.97 -22.18
N VAL A 45 -5.66 4.96 -22.34
CA VAL A 45 -6.50 3.76 -22.19
C VAL A 45 -6.45 2.91 -23.45
N SER A 46 -6.00 1.65 -23.35
CA SER A 46 -6.04 0.66 -24.41
C SER A 46 -7.33 -0.18 -24.38
N GLY A 47 -7.99 -0.27 -23.23
CA GLY A 47 -9.24 -0.99 -23.03
C GLY A 47 -9.71 -0.92 -21.58
N PHE A 48 -10.95 -1.30 -21.33
CA PHE A 48 -11.48 -1.41 -19.97
C PHE A 48 -12.62 -2.44 -19.89
N GLU A 49 -12.80 -2.99 -18.68
CA GLU A 49 -13.89 -3.90 -18.34
C GLU A 49 -14.74 -3.30 -17.23
N ILE A 50 -16.04 -3.52 -17.31
CA ILE A 50 -17.00 -3.06 -16.31
C ILE A 50 -17.57 -4.27 -15.58
N ASN A 51 -17.39 -4.31 -14.28
CA ASN A 51 -17.89 -5.38 -13.42
C ASN A 51 -18.82 -4.81 -12.33
N ASN A 52 -19.76 -5.63 -11.85
CA ASN A 52 -20.67 -5.29 -10.76
C ASN A 52 -21.46 -3.99 -10.96
N GLU A 53 -21.89 -3.74 -12.20
CA GLU A 53 -22.65 -2.54 -12.56
C GLU A 53 -23.99 -2.47 -11.83
N ARG A 54 -24.21 -1.36 -11.13
CA ARG A 54 -25.48 -1.04 -10.45
C ARG A 54 -25.94 0.35 -10.89
N ARG A 55 -27.18 0.44 -11.34
CA ARG A 55 -27.75 1.65 -11.92
C ARG A 55 -29.04 2.04 -11.24
N SER A 56 -29.18 3.31 -10.87
CA SER A 56 -30.44 3.92 -10.46
C SER A 56 -30.64 5.24 -11.22
N SER A 57 -31.77 5.88 -11.03
CA SER A 57 -32.07 7.19 -11.66
C SER A 57 -31.07 8.29 -11.29
N VAL A 58 -30.40 8.18 -10.15
CA VAL A 58 -29.51 9.23 -9.59
C VAL A 58 -28.09 8.78 -9.33
N ARG A 59 -27.82 7.47 -9.38
CA ARG A 59 -26.52 6.91 -9.01
C ARG A 59 -26.09 5.81 -9.96
N TYR A 60 -24.82 5.86 -10.36
CA TYR A 60 -24.13 4.81 -11.10
C TYR A 60 -22.92 4.32 -10.28
N ILE A 61 -22.83 3.01 -10.07
CA ILE A 61 -21.74 2.36 -9.36
C ILE A 61 -21.28 1.18 -10.18
N ALA A 62 -19.98 1.05 -10.40
CA ALA A 62 -19.38 -0.09 -11.06
C ALA A 62 -17.92 -0.28 -10.58
N SER A 63 -17.41 -1.49 -10.72
CA SER A 63 -15.99 -1.79 -10.62
C SER A 63 -15.38 -1.71 -12.02
N LEU A 64 -14.26 -1.02 -12.16
CA LEU A 64 -13.56 -0.84 -13.43
C LEU A 64 -12.21 -1.53 -13.37
N VAL A 65 -11.91 -2.37 -14.37
CA VAL A 65 -10.55 -2.79 -14.70
C VAL A 65 -10.15 -2.01 -15.94
N VAL A 66 -9.08 -1.23 -15.86
CA VAL A 66 -8.61 -0.38 -16.96
C VAL A 66 -7.24 -0.87 -17.42
N HIS A 67 -7.12 -1.10 -18.71
CA HIS A 67 -5.87 -1.45 -19.37
C HIS A 67 -5.28 -0.19 -20.00
N PHE A 68 -4.00 0.06 -19.72
CA PHE A 68 -3.30 1.23 -20.22
C PHE A 68 -2.27 0.87 -21.27
N ASN A 69 -2.03 1.80 -22.21
CA ASN A 69 -0.94 1.70 -23.15
C ASN A 69 0.39 1.95 -22.42
N ARG A 70 1.22 0.90 -22.34
CA ARG A 70 2.49 0.91 -21.62
C ARG A 70 3.42 2.01 -22.09
N ASP A 71 3.58 2.13 -23.42
CA ASP A 71 4.54 3.07 -23.99
C ASP A 71 4.15 4.51 -23.66
N LYS A 72 2.88 4.85 -23.81
CA LYS A 72 2.38 6.20 -23.46
C LYS A 72 2.52 6.53 -21.97
N VAL A 73 2.30 5.54 -21.08
CA VAL A 73 2.50 5.71 -19.63
C VAL A 73 3.98 5.97 -19.33
N ASN A 74 4.87 5.19 -19.94
CA ASN A 74 6.31 5.32 -19.75
C ASN A 74 6.85 6.62 -20.34
N ASP A 75 6.34 7.05 -21.48
CA ASP A 75 6.72 8.32 -22.12
C ASP A 75 6.43 9.51 -21.20
N VAL A 76 5.27 9.53 -20.53
CA VAL A 76 4.95 10.59 -19.56
C VAL A 76 5.97 10.63 -18.43
N LEU A 77 6.31 9.50 -17.85
CA LEU A 77 7.27 9.45 -16.74
C LEU A 77 8.67 9.84 -17.19
N SER A 78 9.10 9.33 -18.34
CA SER A 78 10.40 9.64 -18.93
C SER A 78 10.54 11.12 -19.32
N ASN A 79 9.54 11.68 -19.99
CA ASN A 79 9.53 13.08 -20.43
C ASN A 79 9.56 14.06 -19.23
N ASN A 80 8.98 13.68 -18.09
CA ASN A 80 9.02 14.44 -16.84
C ASN A 80 10.22 14.06 -15.95
N GLN A 81 11.13 13.19 -16.44
CA GLN A 81 12.32 12.73 -15.73
C GLN A 81 11.98 12.12 -14.35
N ILE A 82 10.86 11.42 -14.25
CA ILE A 82 10.40 10.74 -13.04
C ILE A 82 10.90 9.30 -13.06
N PRO A 83 11.73 8.88 -12.10
CA PRO A 83 12.11 7.47 -11.96
C PRO A 83 10.90 6.58 -11.67
N PHE A 84 10.83 5.43 -12.30
CA PHE A 84 9.70 4.51 -12.11
C PHE A 84 10.11 3.03 -12.15
N ALA A 85 9.26 2.19 -11.57
CA ALA A 85 9.37 0.74 -11.62
C ALA A 85 8.07 0.12 -12.18
N GLU A 86 8.22 -0.95 -12.97
CA GLU A 86 7.07 -1.67 -13.57
C GLU A 86 6.94 -3.11 -13.05
N THR A 87 8.01 -3.65 -12.49
CA THR A 87 8.07 -5.05 -12.07
C THR A 87 7.86 -5.17 -10.57
N LEU A 88 7.29 -6.31 -10.16
CA LEU A 88 7.18 -6.64 -8.75
C LEU A 88 8.57 -6.75 -8.11
N GLY A 89 8.74 -6.07 -7.00
CA GLY A 89 9.90 -6.20 -6.13
C GLY A 89 9.87 -7.51 -5.33
N ARG A 90 10.93 -7.73 -4.55
CA ARG A 90 10.97 -8.84 -3.60
C ARG A 90 9.96 -8.59 -2.50
N ALA A 91 9.37 -9.68 -1.99
CA ALA A 91 8.46 -9.59 -0.87
C ALA A 91 9.19 -9.13 0.40
N VAL A 92 8.55 -8.24 1.13
CA VAL A 92 9.02 -7.69 2.40
C VAL A 92 8.08 -8.15 3.51
N SER A 93 8.63 -8.72 4.58
CA SER A 93 7.86 -9.07 5.77
C SER A 93 7.94 -7.95 6.79
N VAL A 94 6.81 -7.61 7.42
CA VAL A 94 6.74 -6.56 8.44
C VAL A 94 6.44 -7.17 9.81
N LEU A 95 7.27 -6.85 10.81
CA LEU A 95 6.99 -7.13 12.22
C LEU A 95 6.39 -5.87 12.87
N PRO A 96 5.07 -5.82 13.05
CA PRO A 96 4.40 -4.67 13.62
C PRO A 96 4.47 -4.70 15.15
N VAL A 97 5.43 -3.98 15.72
CA VAL A 97 5.56 -3.80 17.17
C VAL A 97 4.66 -2.65 17.61
N PHE A 98 3.76 -2.91 18.55
CA PHE A 98 2.89 -1.92 19.14
C PHE A 98 3.25 -1.67 20.60
N GLU A 99 3.44 -0.40 20.95
CA GLU A 99 3.75 0.03 22.30
C GLU A 99 2.63 0.91 22.86
N GLU A 100 2.04 0.50 23.99
CA GLU A 100 1.01 1.27 24.68
C GLU A 100 1.25 1.19 26.19
N GLY A 101 1.40 2.35 26.85
CA GLY A 101 1.58 2.42 28.31
C GLY A 101 2.80 1.61 28.81
N GLY A 102 3.88 1.54 28.02
CA GLY A 102 5.08 0.76 28.36
C GLY A 102 4.95 -0.74 28.08
N THR A 103 3.83 -1.20 27.55
CA THR A 103 3.62 -2.60 27.16
C THR A 103 3.90 -2.77 25.68
N LEU A 104 4.81 -3.70 25.34
CA LEU A 104 5.13 -4.07 23.96
C LEU A 104 4.31 -5.28 23.52
N ARG A 105 3.72 -5.20 22.34
CA ARG A 105 2.99 -6.28 21.68
C ARG A 105 3.54 -6.52 20.28
N LEU A 106 3.83 -7.76 19.96
CA LEU A 106 4.21 -8.19 18.60
C LEU A 106 3.29 -9.31 18.12
N TRP A 107 3.11 -10.33 18.95
CA TRP A 107 2.40 -11.56 18.61
C TRP A 107 1.04 -11.68 19.29
N GLU A 108 0.69 -10.76 20.16
CA GLU A 108 -0.53 -10.73 20.94
C GLU A 108 -1.75 -10.41 20.05
N LYS A 109 -2.94 -10.87 20.47
CA LYS A 109 -4.19 -10.69 19.71
C LYS A 109 -4.66 -9.24 19.69
N ASP A 110 -4.34 -8.48 20.73
CA ASP A 110 -4.71 -7.07 20.91
C ASP A 110 -3.67 -6.09 20.33
N ASN A 111 -2.93 -6.51 19.34
CA ASN A 111 -1.99 -5.65 18.62
C ASN A 111 -2.73 -4.90 17.49
N LEU A 112 -3.20 -3.69 17.78
CA LEU A 112 -3.94 -2.84 16.84
C LEU A 112 -3.08 -2.45 15.63
N TRP A 113 -1.75 -2.34 15.80
CA TRP A 113 -0.84 -2.02 14.70
C TRP A 113 -0.75 -3.17 13.70
N ARG A 114 -0.73 -4.41 14.16
CA ARG A 114 -0.82 -5.61 13.32
C ARG A 114 -2.13 -5.65 12.55
N GLU A 115 -3.25 -5.35 13.21
CA GLU A 115 -4.55 -5.31 12.56
C GLU A 115 -4.59 -4.23 11.46
N ALA A 116 -3.99 -3.07 11.70
CA ALA A 116 -3.88 -2.01 10.69
C ALA A 116 -3.11 -2.48 9.45
N TRP A 117 -1.96 -3.16 9.64
CA TRP A 117 -1.19 -3.73 8.53
C TRP A 117 -1.95 -4.80 7.76
N GLN A 118 -2.68 -5.69 8.45
CA GLN A 118 -3.47 -6.75 7.81
C GLN A 118 -4.68 -6.22 7.03
N ASN A 119 -5.25 -5.10 7.46
CA ASN A 119 -6.41 -4.48 6.82
C ASN A 119 -6.01 -3.46 5.73
N TYR A 120 -4.74 -3.13 5.61
CA TYR A 120 -4.27 -2.22 4.57
C TYR A 120 -4.29 -2.91 3.21
N ASP A 121 -4.90 -2.27 2.21
CA ASP A 121 -4.98 -2.81 0.85
C ASP A 121 -3.63 -2.70 0.12
N MET A 122 -2.91 -3.81 0.07
CA MET A 122 -1.62 -3.96 -0.61
C MET A 122 -1.74 -4.46 -2.06
N THR A 123 -2.95 -4.69 -2.54
CA THR A 123 -3.22 -5.39 -3.83
C THR A 123 -2.54 -4.72 -5.02
N ASN A 124 -2.35 -3.41 -4.96
CA ASN A 124 -1.77 -2.62 -6.04
C ASN A 124 -0.31 -2.21 -5.81
N ASN A 125 0.34 -2.69 -4.78
CA ASN A 125 1.74 -2.34 -4.52
C ASN A 125 2.68 -3.17 -5.41
N LEU A 126 3.77 -2.56 -5.89
CA LEU A 126 4.82 -3.27 -6.61
C LEU A 126 5.71 -4.12 -5.68
N VAL A 127 5.79 -3.75 -4.41
CA VAL A 127 6.46 -4.55 -3.38
C VAL A 127 5.38 -5.31 -2.61
N PRO A 128 5.32 -6.64 -2.72
CA PRO A 128 4.44 -7.44 -1.88
C PRO A 128 4.87 -7.31 -0.42
N VAL A 129 3.91 -7.02 0.47
CA VAL A 129 4.16 -6.90 1.91
C VAL A 129 3.29 -7.89 2.65
N ASP A 130 3.88 -8.62 3.58
CA ASP A 130 3.15 -9.53 4.46
C ASP A 130 3.46 -9.27 5.94
N THR A 131 2.57 -9.71 6.81
CA THR A 131 2.79 -9.74 8.25
C THR A 131 2.83 -11.19 8.73
N PRO A 132 3.95 -11.70 9.24
CA PRO A 132 4.06 -13.09 9.70
C PRO A 132 3.01 -13.44 10.76
N ALA A 133 2.39 -14.60 10.64
CA ALA A 133 1.36 -15.07 11.56
C ALA A 133 1.90 -15.27 12.99
N PRO A 134 1.09 -15.08 14.05
CA PRO A 134 1.49 -15.22 15.44
C PRO A 134 1.59 -16.70 15.88
N THR A 135 2.36 -17.51 15.15
CA THR A 135 2.57 -18.93 15.43
C THR A 135 3.51 -19.10 16.64
N LEU A 136 3.46 -20.27 17.27
CA LEU A 136 4.40 -20.63 18.34
C LEU A 136 5.85 -20.52 17.86
N LYS A 137 6.13 -20.96 16.64
CA LYS A 137 7.46 -20.88 16.00
C LYS A 137 7.96 -19.43 15.97
N ASN A 138 7.15 -18.50 15.46
CA ASN A 138 7.54 -17.09 15.34
C ASN A 138 7.74 -16.43 16.71
N ARG A 139 6.90 -16.77 17.70
CA ARG A 139 7.04 -16.29 19.09
C ARG A 139 8.34 -16.74 19.75
N LEU A 140 8.82 -17.94 19.42
CA LEU A 140 10.08 -18.48 19.94
C LEU A 140 11.32 -17.88 19.26
N TYR A 141 11.17 -17.39 18.04
CA TYR A 141 12.31 -16.87 17.27
C TYR A 141 12.63 -15.41 17.54
N ILE A 142 11.61 -14.59 17.80
CA ILE A 142 11.80 -13.16 18.10
C ILE A 142 10.70 -12.66 19.03
N SER A 143 11.09 -11.95 20.08
CA SER A 143 10.19 -11.26 21.00
C SER A 143 9.93 -9.80 20.57
N ALA A 144 8.87 -9.19 21.12
CA ALA A 144 8.58 -7.77 20.90
C ALA A 144 9.74 -6.86 21.34
N LEU A 145 10.39 -7.19 22.47
CA LEU A 145 11.49 -6.40 23.00
C LEU A 145 12.73 -6.48 22.11
N GLN A 146 13.07 -7.66 21.59
CA GLN A 146 14.20 -7.83 20.68
C GLN A 146 13.97 -7.07 19.37
N ALA A 147 12.76 -7.16 18.80
CA ALA A 147 12.39 -6.41 17.60
C ALA A 147 12.43 -4.89 17.86
N ARG A 148 11.85 -4.41 18.97
CA ARG A 148 11.81 -2.98 19.35
C ARG A 148 13.20 -2.37 19.55
N ASN A 149 14.12 -3.14 20.11
CA ASN A 149 15.47 -2.68 20.42
C ASN A 149 16.47 -2.88 19.27
N ASP A 150 16.00 -3.27 18.09
CA ASP A 150 16.84 -3.54 16.92
C ASP A 150 17.96 -4.56 17.23
N ASP A 151 17.63 -5.63 17.97
CA ASP A 151 18.59 -6.71 18.27
C ASP A 151 18.97 -7.43 16.97
N GLN A 152 20.05 -6.99 16.37
CA GLN A 152 20.53 -7.45 15.08
C GLN A 152 20.73 -8.97 15.03
N HIS A 153 21.22 -9.58 16.13
CA HIS A 153 21.44 -11.01 16.16
C HIS A 153 20.10 -11.79 16.11
N SER A 154 19.13 -11.37 16.91
CA SER A 154 17.80 -11.97 16.92
C SER A 154 17.05 -11.75 15.61
N ILE A 155 17.14 -10.56 15.04
CA ILE A 155 16.53 -10.20 13.75
C ILE A 155 17.12 -11.05 12.62
N GLN A 156 18.46 -11.13 12.53
CA GLN A 156 19.13 -11.93 11.51
C GLN A 156 18.78 -13.42 11.64
N SER A 157 18.81 -13.95 12.86
CA SER A 157 18.40 -15.33 13.13
C SER A 157 16.93 -15.60 12.73
N TYR A 158 16.05 -14.62 12.97
CA TYR A 158 14.64 -14.73 12.56
C TYR A 158 14.49 -14.77 11.03
N ILE A 159 15.18 -13.88 10.30
CA ILE A 159 15.21 -13.84 8.83
C ILE A 159 15.64 -15.19 8.27
N GLU A 160 16.75 -15.72 8.73
CA GLU A 160 17.32 -16.99 8.25
C GLU A 160 16.38 -18.19 8.52
N ARG A 161 15.89 -18.31 9.76
CA ARG A 161 15.00 -19.42 10.16
C ARG A 161 13.62 -19.38 9.53
N SER A 162 13.17 -18.19 9.13
CA SER A 162 11.89 -17.99 8.48
C SER A 162 12.00 -17.90 6.96
N ALA A 163 13.22 -17.99 6.42
CA ALA A 163 13.53 -17.89 5.00
C ALA A 163 12.95 -16.63 4.36
N LEU A 164 13.06 -15.48 5.06
CA LEU A 164 12.58 -14.20 4.58
C LEU A 164 13.62 -13.55 3.64
N ASN A 165 13.15 -12.79 2.66
CA ASN A 165 14.03 -12.00 1.80
C ASN A 165 14.46 -10.71 2.49
N GLU A 166 13.48 -9.98 3.00
CA GLU A 166 13.66 -8.69 3.65
C GLU A 166 12.70 -8.60 4.84
N LEU A 167 13.12 -7.89 5.89
CA LEU A 167 12.32 -7.69 7.10
C LEU A 167 12.37 -6.21 7.50
N ILE A 168 11.19 -5.67 7.80
CA ILE A 168 11.03 -4.35 8.40
C ILE A 168 10.43 -4.53 9.78
N VAL A 169 11.02 -3.91 10.79
CA VAL A 169 10.40 -3.75 12.10
C VAL A 169 9.71 -2.38 12.11
N ALA A 170 8.39 -2.41 12.12
CA ALA A 170 7.58 -1.19 12.14
C ALA A 170 7.03 -0.97 13.55
N VAL A 171 7.47 0.09 14.22
CA VAL A 171 7.06 0.38 15.60
C VAL A 171 6.02 1.49 15.61
N ALA A 172 4.88 1.25 16.28
CA ALA A 172 3.90 2.27 16.58
C ALA A 172 3.77 2.42 18.11
N SER A 173 3.98 3.64 18.61
CA SER A 173 3.83 3.97 20.03
C SER A 173 2.62 4.85 20.25
N LEU A 174 1.67 4.37 21.06
CA LEU A 174 0.49 5.14 21.48
C LEU A 174 0.72 5.77 22.83
N ARG A 175 0.72 7.10 22.87
CA ARG A 175 0.81 7.88 24.10
C ARG A 175 -0.50 8.59 24.37
N LYS A 176 -1.09 8.33 25.52
CA LYS A 176 -2.26 9.06 26.00
C LYS A 176 -1.83 10.38 26.62
N SER A 177 -2.33 11.48 26.09
CA SER A 177 -2.09 12.82 26.61
C SER A 177 -3.41 13.46 27.04
N ALA A 178 -3.34 14.45 27.94
CA ALA A 178 -4.52 15.23 28.33
C ALA A 178 -5.15 16.01 27.14
N SER A 179 -4.39 16.22 26.06
CA SER A 179 -4.83 16.85 24.81
C SER A 179 -5.33 15.89 23.75
N GLY A 180 -5.33 14.58 24.04
CA GLY A 180 -5.72 13.52 23.12
C GLY A 180 -4.63 12.47 22.91
N ASP A 181 -4.97 11.39 22.22
CA ASP A 181 -4.06 10.30 21.92
C ASP A 181 -3.06 10.73 20.82
N GLN A 182 -1.78 10.45 21.02
CA GLN A 182 -0.72 10.71 20.07
C GLN A 182 -0.10 9.40 19.61
N ILE A 183 0.06 9.22 18.31
CA ILE A 183 0.75 8.07 17.72
C ILE A 183 2.06 8.55 17.11
N SER A 184 3.17 7.89 17.48
CA SER A 184 4.45 8.02 16.80
C SER A 184 4.79 6.72 16.06
N LEU A 185 5.44 6.84 14.91
CA LEU A 185 5.89 5.72 14.07
C LEU A 185 7.42 5.79 13.94
N ASP A 186 8.09 4.65 14.14
CA ASP A 186 9.53 4.45 13.98
C ASP A 186 9.80 3.26 13.05
#